data_f9af5c2d13717b98746d608a5011cf41
#
_entry.id   f9af5c2d13717b98746d608a5011cf41
#
_cell.length_a   1.000
_cell.length_b   1.000
_cell.length_c   1.000
_cell.angle_alpha   90.00
_cell.angle_beta   90.00
_cell.angle_gamma   90.00
#
_symmetry.space_group_name_H-M   'P 1'
#
loop_
_entity.id
_entity.type
_entity.pdbx_description
1 polymer ?
#
loop_
_entity_poly.entity_id
_entity_poly.type
_entity_poly.pdbx_seq_one_letter_code
_entity_poly.pdbx_strand_id
1 'polypeptide(L)'
;LPASEVDEDTFVNGVAFDGSSIPGFRGIEESDMVMMPDTETAYVDPFTAHPTLILMCNIYTPDGERYERDPRSIAQKAEEYMQQVGIGTAAFFAPESEFFIFDDVRFENGMNKSYFEVDSEEAAWNSGRKEEGGNLGFKVPVKGGYVPVAPMDSQQDIRSEMCRLMAEAGLRIERHHHEVATAGQAEINFRFDTLTKT
;
A
#
# COMPACT_ATOMS: atom_id res chain seq x y z
N LEU A 1 -4.14 13.02 -14.83
CA LEU A 1 -4.61 13.71 -16.05
C LEU A 1 -6.10 14.00 -15.94
N PRO A 2 -6.61 15.14 -16.48
CA PRO A 2 -8.05 15.31 -16.73
C PRO A 2 -8.55 14.26 -17.72
N ALA A 3 -9.80 13.81 -17.58
CA ALA A 3 -10.36 12.81 -18.50
C ALA A 3 -10.38 13.28 -19.97
N SER A 4 -10.41 14.58 -20.20
CA SER A 4 -10.32 15.19 -21.55
C SER A 4 -8.94 15.05 -22.21
N GLU A 5 -7.92 14.75 -21.42
CA GLU A 5 -6.53 14.58 -21.90
C GLU A 5 -6.13 13.09 -22.03
N VAL A 6 -7.09 12.20 -21.85
CA VAL A 6 -6.89 10.75 -21.98
C VAL A 6 -7.56 10.27 -23.26
N ASP A 7 -6.78 9.71 -24.15
CA ASP A 7 -7.22 9.19 -25.44
C ASP A 7 -6.54 7.87 -25.77
N GLU A 8 -6.69 7.38 -27.00
CA GLU A 8 -6.07 6.14 -27.46
C GLU A 8 -4.52 6.22 -27.40
N ASP A 9 -3.96 7.40 -27.68
CA ASP A 9 -2.50 7.62 -27.67
C ASP A 9 -1.90 7.40 -26.28
N THR A 10 -2.64 7.77 -25.22
CA THR A 10 -2.27 7.52 -23.82
C THR A 10 -1.98 6.04 -23.54
N PHE A 11 -2.72 5.14 -24.19
CA PHE A 11 -2.57 3.69 -23.99
C PHE A 11 -1.64 3.02 -25.00
N VAL A 12 -1.38 3.67 -26.13
CA VAL A 12 -0.48 3.15 -27.18
C VAL A 12 0.96 3.61 -26.98
N ASN A 13 1.15 4.90 -26.73
CA ASN A 13 2.46 5.53 -26.62
C ASN A 13 2.83 5.91 -25.16
N GLY A 14 1.89 5.80 -24.22
CA GLY A 14 2.09 6.14 -22.83
C GLY A 14 2.08 7.64 -22.54
N VAL A 15 2.45 7.99 -21.33
CA VAL A 15 2.50 9.37 -20.84
C VAL A 15 3.93 9.71 -20.43
N ALA A 16 4.49 10.75 -21.03
CA ALA A 16 5.80 11.24 -20.67
C ALA A 16 5.80 11.86 -19.27
N PHE A 17 6.89 11.63 -18.52
CA PHE A 17 7.11 12.24 -17.21
C PHE A 17 8.60 12.48 -16.95
N ASP A 18 8.89 13.34 -15.98
CA ASP A 18 10.24 13.64 -15.53
C ASP A 18 10.71 12.63 -14.49
N GLY A 19 11.54 11.67 -14.91
CA GLY A 19 12.13 10.66 -14.02
C GLY A 19 13.15 11.20 -13.03
N SER A 20 13.68 12.42 -13.22
CA SER A 20 14.59 13.06 -12.26
C SER A 20 13.87 13.49 -10.97
N SER A 21 12.55 13.63 -11.02
CA SER A 21 11.71 13.92 -9.87
C SER A 21 11.47 12.70 -8.97
N ILE A 22 11.84 11.49 -9.41
CA ILE A 22 11.73 10.27 -8.64
C ILE A 22 13.09 9.86 -8.10
N PRO A 23 13.31 9.89 -6.76
CA PRO A 23 14.57 9.51 -6.17
C PRO A 23 15.06 8.13 -6.62
N GLY A 24 16.29 8.08 -7.13
CA GLY A 24 16.92 6.83 -7.58
C GLY A 24 16.59 6.40 -9.01
N PHE A 25 15.73 7.13 -9.75
CA PHE A 25 15.44 6.82 -11.15
C PHE A 25 16.53 7.38 -12.06
N ARG A 26 16.45 8.63 -12.44
CA ARG A 26 17.33 9.26 -13.44
C ARG A 26 17.95 10.55 -12.90
N GLY A 27 19.04 10.96 -13.53
CA GLY A 27 19.58 12.32 -13.39
C GLY A 27 18.84 13.31 -14.30
N ILE A 28 19.03 14.60 -14.05
CA ILE A 28 18.35 15.66 -14.82
C ILE A 28 18.76 15.67 -16.30
N GLU A 29 19.93 15.09 -16.62
CA GLU A 29 20.49 15.05 -17.98
C GLU A 29 19.78 14.02 -18.89
N GLU A 30 19.08 13.03 -18.29
CA GLU A 30 18.32 11.98 -18.97
C GLU A 30 16.97 11.77 -18.29
N SER A 31 16.26 12.86 -18.03
CA SER A 31 15.06 12.85 -17.17
C SER A 31 13.81 12.29 -17.84
N ASP A 32 13.73 12.35 -19.16
CA ASP A 32 12.53 11.92 -19.89
C ASP A 32 12.31 10.42 -19.77
N MET A 33 11.11 10.06 -19.36
CA MET A 33 10.65 8.68 -19.22
C MET A 33 9.18 8.56 -19.63
N VAL A 34 8.71 7.34 -19.85
CA VAL A 34 7.34 7.06 -20.30
C VAL A 34 6.65 6.11 -19.31
N MET A 35 5.47 6.50 -18.83
CA MET A 35 4.54 5.64 -18.10
C MET A 35 3.59 4.96 -19.09
N MET A 36 3.64 3.65 -19.18
CA MET A 36 2.72 2.85 -20.00
C MET A 36 1.65 2.23 -19.11
N PRO A 37 0.38 2.68 -19.20
CA PRO A 37 -0.70 2.19 -18.35
C PRO A 37 -1.00 0.71 -18.57
N ASP A 38 -1.19 -0.02 -17.48
CA ASP A 38 -1.67 -1.39 -17.50
C ASP A 38 -3.18 -1.40 -17.21
N THR A 39 -3.98 -1.58 -18.25
CA THR A 39 -5.44 -1.52 -18.17
C THR A 39 -6.07 -2.62 -17.31
N GLU A 40 -5.37 -3.74 -17.08
CA GLU A 40 -5.85 -4.80 -16.19
C GLU A 40 -5.85 -4.38 -14.71
N THR A 41 -5.13 -3.30 -14.38
CA THR A 41 -5.00 -2.78 -13.01
C THR A 41 -5.97 -1.65 -12.70
N ALA A 42 -6.89 -1.33 -13.61
CA ALA A 42 -7.79 -0.19 -13.50
C ALA A 42 -8.79 -0.34 -12.34
N TYR A 43 -8.86 0.66 -11.46
CA TYR A 43 -9.91 0.75 -10.44
C TYR A 43 -10.27 2.21 -10.16
N VAL A 44 -11.49 2.43 -9.64
CA VAL A 44 -11.93 3.76 -9.21
C VAL A 44 -11.51 3.97 -7.76
N ASP A 45 -10.79 5.06 -7.49
CA ASP A 45 -10.37 5.42 -6.14
C ASP A 45 -11.61 5.76 -5.27
N PRO A 46 -11.86 5.01 -4.18
CA PRO A 46 -13.02 5.22 -3.32
C PRO A 46 -12.88 6.44 -2.38
N PHE A 47 -11.70 7.05 -2.29
CA PHE A 47 -11.39 8.10 -1.31
C PHE A 47 -11.39 9.50 -1.90
N THR A 48 -11.42 9.64 -3.22
CA THR A 48 -11.40 10.96 -3.87
C THR A 48 -12.79 11.56 -3.98
N ALA A 49 -12.90 12.87 -3.77
CA ALA A 49 -14.16 13.61 -3.91
C ALA A 49 -14.67 13.66 -5.36
N HIS A 50 -13.77 13.63 -6.33
CA HIS A 50 -14.07 13.51 -7.75
C HIS A 50 -13.74 12.11 -8.24
N PRO A 51 -14.58 11.50 -9.09
CA PRO A 51 -14.29 10.17 -9.63
C PRO A 51 -12.91 10.13 -10.28
N THR A 52 -12.03 9.32 -9.74
CA THR A 52 -10.63 9.20 -10.16
C THR A 52 -10.34 7.75 -10.52
N LEU A 53 -9.92 7.52 -11.77
CA LEU A 53 -9.45 6.22 -12.22
C LEU A 53 -7.96 6.10 -11.93
N ILE A 54 -7.56 5.03 -11.25
CA ILE A 54 -6.16 4.67 -11.00
C ILE A 54 -5.76 3.53 -11.93
N LEU A 55 -4.56 3.65 -12.50
CA LEU A 55 -3.91 2.65 -13.34
C LEU A 55 -2.46 2.50 -12.89
N MET A 56 -2.02 1.27 -12.67
CA MET A 56 -0.60 1.00 -12.50
C MET A 56 0.09 1.11 -13.85
N CYS A 57 1.31 1.64 -13.87
CA CYS A 57 2.06 1.82 -15.10
C CYS A 57 3.37 1.02 -15.07
N ASN A 58 3.77 0.51 -16.22
CA ASN A 58 5.14 0.06 -16.46
C ASN A 58 5.98 1.25 -16.94
N ILE A 59 7.22 1.31 -16.55
CA ILE A 59 8.11 2.43 -16.90
C ILE A 59 9.05 2.04 -18.04
N TYR A 60 9.12 2.92 -19.02
CA TYR A 60 9.97 2.78 -20.20
C TYR A 60 10.88 3.99 -20.36
N THR A 61 11.98 3.78 -21.04
CA THR A 61 12.84 4.85 -21.55
C THR A 61 12.21 5.43 -22.83
N PRO A 62 12.61 6.62 -23.28
CA PRO A 62 12.06 7.24 -24.51
C PRO A 62 12.28 6.44 -25.80
N ASP A 63 13.28 5.57 -25.81
CA ASP A 63 13.58 4.65 -26.91
C ASP A 63 12.79 3.34 -26.87
N GLY A 64 11.86 3.22 -25.90
CA GLY A 64 10.92 2.10 -25.78
C GLY A 64 11.44 0.86 -25.05
N GLU A 65 12.58 0.97 -24.36
CA GLU A 65 13.10 -0.11 -23.56
C GLU A 65 12.49 -0.09 -22.15
N ARG A 66 12.23 -1.27 -21.56
CA ARG A 66 11.79 -1.37 -20.16
C ARG A 66 12.83 -0.78 -19.23
N TYR A 67 12.42 0.11 -18.35
CA TYR A 67 13.34 0.70 -17.39
C TYR A 67 13.79 -0.34 -16.35
N GLU A 68 15.10 -0.52 -16.23
CA GLU A 68 15.70 -1.60 -15.43
C GLU A 68 15.48 -1.46 -13.90
N ARG A 69 15.23 -0.23 -13.41
CA ARG A 69 15.00 0.07 -11.98
C ARG A 69 13.52 0.18 -11.62
N ASP A 70 12.63 -0.02 -12.57
CA ASP A 70 11.20 -0.12 -12.30
C ASP A 70 10.92 -1.41 -11.52
N PRO A 71 10.36 -1.34 -10.28
CA PRO A 71 10.05 -2.53 -9.49
C PRO A 71 9.14 -3.53 -10.22
N ARG A 72 8.14 -3.06 -10.98
CA ARG A 72 7.28 -3.95 -11.78
C ARG A 72 8.06 -4.64 -12.89
N SER A 73 8.95 -3.94 -13.55
CA SER A 73 9.83 -4.52 -14.57
C SER A 73 10.73 -5.62 -14.00
N ILE A 74 11.24 -5.41 -12.77
CA ILE A 74 12.05 -6.42 -12.06
C ILE A 74 11.20 -7.64 -11.72
N ALA A 75 9.98 -7.47 -11.21
CA ALA A 75 9.06 -8.55 -10.90
C ALA A 75 8.71 -9.38 -12.14
N GLN A 76 8.38 -8.72 -13.26
CA GLN A 76 8.09 -9.39 -14.53
C GLN A 76 9.30 -10.18 -15.05
N LYS A 77 10.50 -9.60 -15.00
CA LYS A 77 11.74 -10.30 -15.36
C LYS A 77 12.01 -11.53 -14.49
N ALA A 78 11.67 -11.46 -13.19
CA ALA A 78 11.83 -12.60 -12.29
C ALA A 78 10.86 -13.75 -12.67
N GLU A 79 9.61 -13.44 -12.99
CA GLU A 79 8.63 -14.43 -13.49
C GLU A 79 9.08 -15.03 -14.82
N GLU A 80 9.52 -14.21 -15.78
CA GLU A 80 10.06 -14.64 -17.06
C GLU A 80 11.29 -15.57 -16.89
N TYR A 81 12.23 -15.18 -16.03
CA TYR A 81 13.43 -15.95 -15.75
C TYR A 81 13.12 -17.33 -15.15
N MET A 82 12.20 -17.37 -14.19
CA MET A 82 11.76 -18.63 -13.56
C MET A 82 11.26 -19.64 -14.63
N GLN A 83 10.47 -19.15 -15.60
CA GLN A 83 9.96 -19.97 -16.70
C GLN A 83 11.07 -20.40 -17.64
N GLN A 84 11.97 -19.49 -18.02
CA GLN A 84 13.09 -19.77 -18.94
C GLN A 84 14.04 -20.85 -18.42
N VAL A 85 14.32 -20.84 -17.11
CA VAL A 85 15.22 -21.84 -16.50
C VAL A 85 14.50 -23.12 -16.07
N GLY A 86 13.18 -23.21 -16.25
CA GLY A 86 12.39 -24.41 -16.00
C GLY A 86 12.14 -24.71 -14.52
N ILE A 87 12.29 -23.74 -13.62
CA ILE A 87 12.01 -23.94 -12.18
C ILE A 87 10.51 -24.10 -11.94
N GLY A 88 9.69 -23.36 -12.68
CA GLY A 88 8.23 -23.42 -12.57
C GLY A 88 7.54 -22.58 -13.63
N THR A 89 6.22 -22.72 -13.73
CA THR A 89 5.37 -21.94 -14.67
C THR A 89 4.72 -20.74 -14.03
N ALA A 90 4.58 -20.76 -12.68
CA ALA A 90 4.07 -19.66 -11.88
C ALA A 90 4.62 -19.73 -10.46
N ALA A 91 4.84 -18.58 -9.83
CA ALA A 91 5.11 -18.44 -8.40
C ALA A 91 4.01 -17.59 -7.77
N PHE A 92 3.49 -18.04 -6.64
CA PHE A 92 2.39 -17.39 -5.95
C PHE A 92 2.86 -16.79 -4.65
N PHE A 93 2.36 -15.60 -4.36
CA PHE A 93 2.64 -14.81 -3.17
C PHE A 93 1.34 -14.40 -2.51
N ALA A 94 1.32 -14.37 -1.18
CA ALA A 94 0.20 -13.88 -0.39
C ALA A 94 0.76 -12.90 0.64
N PRO A 95 0.64 -11.59 0.42
CA PRO A 95 1.12 -10.60 1.38
C PRO A 95 0.26 -10.59 2.63
N GLU A 96 0.90 -10.37 3.76
CA GLU A 96 0.30 -10.17 5.07
C GLU A 96 0.65 -8.75 5.52
N SER A 97 -0.21 -7.80 5.15
CA SER A 97 0.05 -6.39 5.41
C SER A 97 -0.24 -6.05 6.87
N GLU A 98 0.80 -5.82 7.65
CA GLU A 98 0.72 -5.38 9.04
C GLU A 98 0.94 -3.86 9.14
N PHE A 99 0.13 -3.20 9.95
CA PHE A 99 0.20 -1.75 10.14
C PHE A 99 -0.34 -1.35 11.52
N PHE A 100 -0.13 -0.09 11.88
CA PHE A 100 -0.66 0.46 13.13
C PHE A 100 -1.65 1.58 12.83
N ILE A 101 -2.71 1.65 13.63
CA ILE A 101 -3.67 2.75 13.66
C ILE A 101 -3.51 3.43 15.03
N PHE A 102 -3.15 4.70 15.02
CA PHE A 102 -2.96 5.51 16.23
C PHE A 102 -3.98 6.65 16.29
N ASP A 103 -4.35 7.05 17.51
CA ASP A 103 -5.22 8.21 17.73
C ASP A 103 -4.43 9.52 17.61
N ASP A 104 -3.13 9.49 17.89
CA ASP A 104 -2.25 10.63 17.73
C ASP A 104 -0.81 10.18 17.47
N VAL A 105 -0.11 10.92 16.60
CA VAL A 105 1.31 10.70 16.30
C VAL A 105 2.04 12.04 16.30
N ARG A 106 3.05 12.15 17.15
CA ARG A 106 3.93 13.31 17.24
C ARG A 106 5.37 12.85 17.04
N PHE A 107 6.12 13.56 16.22
CA PHE A 107 7.53 13.24 16.01
C PHE A 107 8.34 14.50 15.64
N GLU A 108 9.62 14.43 15.90
CA GLU A 108 10.61 15.39 15.44
C GLU A 108 11.88 14.65 15.03
N ASN A 109 12.45 15.03 13.91
CA ASN A 109 13.71 14.49 13.45
C ASN A 109 14.59 15.63 12.92
N GLY A 110 15.28 16.28 13.86
CA GLY A 110 16.19 17.38 13.60
C GLY A 110 17.65 17.00 13.84
N MET A 111 18.56 17.93 13.53
CA MET A 111 20.00 17.69 13.69
C MET A 111 20.41 17.47 15.15
N ASN A 112 19.68 18.04 16.11
CA ASN A 112 20.01 18.07 17.55
C ASN A 112 18.99 17.35 18.42
N LYS A 113 17.91 16.84 17.84
CA LYS A 113 16.82 16.17 18.57
C LYS A 113 16.08 15.22 17.67
N SER A 114 15.74 14.05 18.22
CA SER A 114 14.86 13.09 17.57
C SER A 114 13.98 12.44 18.62
N TYR A 115 12.67 12.37 18.37
CA TYR A 115 11.73 11.63 19.19
C TYR A 115 10.51 11.22 18.36
N PHE A 116 9.78 10.23 18.88
CA PHE A 116 8.40 9.96 18.48
C PHE A 116 7.54 9.75 19.75
N GLU A 117 6.29 10.09 19.67
CA GLU A 117 5.27 9.85 20.67
C GLU A 117 3.98 9.46 19.95
N VAL A 118 3.42 8.32 20.31
CA VAL A 118 2.16 7.81 19.73
C VAL A 118 1.16 7.59 20.85
N ASP A 119 -0.12 7.71 20.51
CA ASP A 119 -1.21 7.47 21.45
C ASP A 119 -2.24 6.52 20.84
N SER A 120 -2.84 5.67 21.67
CA SER A 120 -3.91 4.76 21.28
C SER A 120 -4.83 4.50 22.47
N GLU A 121 -6.13 4.57 22.27
CA GLU A 121 -7.11 4.27 23.34
C GLU A 121 -7.05 2.80 23.78
N GLU A 122 -6.56 1.90 22.93
CA GLU A 122 -6.35 0.49 23.28
C GLU A 122 -5.12 0.27 24.17
N ALA A 123 -4.24 1.25 24.31
CA ALA A 123 -2.93 1.08 24.93
C ALA A 123 -2.94 1.31 26.43
N ALA A 124 -2.18 0.47 27.14
CA ALA A 124 -1.87 0.71 28.56
C ALA A 124 -1.03 1.99 28.78
N TRP A 125 -0.31 2.43 27.75
CA TRP A 125 0.50 3.66 27.73
C TRP A 125 -0.23 4.88 27.16
N ASN A 126 -1.55 4.80 26.98
CA ASN A 126 -2.38 5.93 26.58
C ASN A 126 -2.20 7.11 27.53
N SER A 127 -2.14 8.33 27.00
CA SER A 127 -1.90 9.57 27.78
C SER A 127 -2.99 9.91 28.77
N GLY A 128 -4.10 9.18 28.84
CA GLY A 128 -5.26 9.47 29.67
C GLY A 128 -6.17 10.55 29.11
N ARG A 129 -6.00 10.95 27.86
CA ARG A 129 -6.94 11.85 27.16
C ARG A 129 -8.35 11.28 27.20
N LYS A 130 -9.34 12.16 27.11
CA LYS A 130 -10.71 11.73 26.84
C LYS A 130 -10.83 11.45 25.35
N GLU A 131 -11.04 10.20 25.05
CA GLU A 131 -11.39 9.76 23.69
C GLU A 131 -12.92 9.69 23.54
N GLU A 132 -13.40 9.76 22.31
CA GLU A 132 -14.80 9.49 22.00
C GLU A 132 -15.12 8.04 22.41
N GLY A 133 -16.15 7.84 23.22
CA GLY A 133 -16.45 6.53 23.81
C GLY A 133 -15.79 6.26 25.17
N GLY A 134 -14.86 7.09 25.60
CA GLY A 134 -14.20 7.00 26.93
C GLY A 134 -13.05 5.99 27.00
N ASN A 135 -12.48 5.88 28.17
CA ASN A 135 -11.38 4.94 28.44
C ASN A 135 -11.94 3.52 28.70
N LEU A 136 -11.60 2.58 27.87
CA LEU A 136 -12.17 1.22 27.86
C LEU A 136 -11.71 0.29 29.00
N GLY A 137 -10.98 0.77 29.99
CA GLY A 137 -10.60 -0.02 31.17
C GLY A 137 -9.54 -1.08 30.90
N PHE A 138 -9.88 -2.21 30.28
CA PHE A 138 -8.90 -3.22 29.92
C PHE A 138 -8.13 -2.79 28.67
N LYS A 139 -6.81 -2.93 28.70
CA LYS A 139 -5.91 -2.48 27.64
C LYS A 139 -5.13 -3.65 27.08
N VAL A 140 -4.83 -3.60 25.78
CA VAL A 140 -4.00 -4.61 25.10
C VAL A 140 -2.57 -4.52 25.62
N PRO A 141 -2.04 -5.58 26.27
CA PRO A 141 -0.65 -5.61 26.68
C PRO A 141 0.30 -5.85 25.51
N VAL A 142 1.57 -5.50 25.68
CA VAL A 142 2.62 -5.84 24.73
C VAL A 142 2.65 -7.36 24.51
N LYS A 143 2.66 -7.80 23.26
CA LYS A 143 2.55 -9.21 22.84
C LYS A 143 1.23 -9.91 23.22
N GLY A 144 0.20 -9.15 23.55
CA GLY A 144 -1.12 -9.69 23.94
C GLY A 144 -2.27 -9.28 23.01
N GLY A 145 -1.97 -8.76 21.81
CA GLY A 145 -2.97 -8.23 20.88
C GLY A 145 -3.50 -9.23 19.84
N TYR A 146 -3.13 -10.51 19.91
CA TYR A 146 -3.54 -11.46 18.87
C TYR A 146 -5.01 -11.86 18.99
N VAL A 147 -5.80 -11.45 17.99
CA VAL A 147 -7.22 -11.79 17.82
C VAL A 147 -8.10 -11.53 19.06
N PRO A 148 -8.01 -10.37 19.74
CA PRO A 148 -9.00 -10.01 20.73
C PRO A 148 -10.34 -9.71 20.05
N VAL A 149 -11.38 -9.63 20.86
CA VAL A 149 -12.72 -9.19 20.43
C VAL A 149 -13.09 -7.88 21.13
N ALA A 150 -14.12 -7.20 20.59
CA ALA A 150 -14.65 -6.00 21.26
C ALA A 150 -15.04 -6.30 22.73
N PRO A 151 -14.79 -5.37 23.67
CA PRO A 151 -14.37 -3.98 23.47
C PRO A 151 -12.84 -3.79 23.43
N MET A 152 -12.02 -4.83 23.56
CA MET A 152 -10.56 -4.70 23.50
C MET A 152 -10.08 -4.30 22.11
N ASP A 153 -10.66 -4.92 21.08
CA ASP A 153 -10.48 -4.54 19.69
C ASP A 153 -11.46 -3.43 19.34
N SER A 154 -11.03 -2.18 19.47
CA SER A 154 -11.85 -1.01 19.14
C SER A 154 -11.87 -0.69 17.64
N GLN A 155 -11.03 -1.35 16.84
CA GLN A 155 -10.77 -0.99 15.44
C GLN A 155 -11.34 -2.00 14.43
N GLN A 156 -12.15 -2.94 14.90
CA GLN A 156 -12.80 -3.94 14.03
C GLN A 156 -13.54 -3.31 12.85
N ASP A 157 -14.32 -2.26 13.09
CA ASP A 157 -15.15 -1.61 12.07
C ASP A 157 -14.29 -0.85 11.04
N ILE A 158 -13.20 -0.21 11.48
CA ILE A 158 -12.25 0.47 10.60
C ILE A 158 -11.63 -0.55 9.63
N ARG A 159 -11.13 -1.67 10.14
CA ARG A 159 -10.54 -2.72 9.29
C ARG A 159 -11.57 -3.36 8.36
N SER A 160 -12.80 -3.55 8.83
CA SER A 160 -13.89 -4.05 7.98
C SER A 160 -14.19 -3.10 6.83
N GLU A 161 -14.22 -1.79 7.07
CA GLU A 161 -14.42 -0.78 6.03
C GLU A 161 -13.24 -0.73 5.06
N MET A 162 -11.99 -0.82 5.54
CA MET A 162 -10.81 -0.96 4.67
C MET A 162 -10.95 -2.15 3.74
N CYS A 163 -11.29 -3.33 4.27
CA CYS A 163 -11.47 -4.55 3.48
C CYS A 163 -12.58 -4.40 2.43
N ARG A 164 -13.69 -3.76 2.78
CA ARG A 164 -14.81 -3.50 1.86
C ARG A 164 -14.36 -2.63 0.68
N LEU A 165 -13.69 -1.51 0.95
CA LEU A 165 -13.19 -0.59 -0.07
C LEU A 165 -12.11 -1.23 -0.95
N MET A 166 -11.19 -1.99 -0.35
CA MET A 166 -10.16 -2.73 -1.08
C MET A 166 -10.78 -3.79 -2.00
N ALA A 167 -11.82 -4.50 -1.54
CA ALA A 167 -12.55 -5.46 -2.37
C ALA A 167 -13.27 -4.77 -3.54
N GLU A 168 -13.85 -3.59 -3.34
CA GLU A 168 -14.45 -2.77 -4.42
C GLU A 168 -13.39 -2.30 -5.43
N ALA A 169 -12.17 -2.03 -4.98
CA ALA A 169 -11.01 -1.73 -5.84
C ALA A 169 -10.43 -2.97 -6.55
N GLY A 170 -11.02 -4.17 -6.36
CA GLY A 170 -10.62 -5.39 -7.04
C GLY A 170 -9.62 -6.27 -6.29
N LEU A 171 -9.18 -5.89 -5.08
CA LEU A 171 -8.27 -6.69 -4.27
C LEU A 171 -9.00 -7.89 -3.64
N ARG A 172 -8.37 -9.05 -3.66
CA ARG A 172 -8.94 -10.29 -3.08
C ARG A 172 -8.52 -10.44 -1.63
N ILE A 173 -9.32 -9.87 -0.71
CA ILE A 173 -9.11 -9.95 0.73
C ILE A 173 -9.47 -11.35 1.23
N GLU A 174 -8.65 -11.90 2.12
CA GLU A 174 -8.92 -13.17 2.78
C GLU A 174 -9.49 -12.98 4.19
N ARG A 175 -8.82 -12.17 5.01
CA ARG A 175 -9.22 -11.89 6.39
C ARG A 175 -8.57 -10.61 6.89
N HIS A 176 -9.01 -10.14 8.05
CA HIS A 176 -8.32 -9.14 8.84
C HIS A 176 -8.48 -9.44 10.34
N HIS A 177 -7.55 -8.97 11.13
CA HIS A 177 -7.61 -9.08 12.59
C HIS A 177 -6.68 -8.07 13.27
N HIS A 178 -6.85 -7.94 14.59
CA HIS A 178 -5.87 -7.26 15.43
C HIS A 178 -4.63 -8.14 15.58
N GLU A 179 -3.43 -7.55 15.46
CA GLU A 179 -2.19 -8.30 15.45
C GLU A 179 -1.42 -8.21 16.78
N VAL A 180 -0.44 -9.11 16.94
CA VAL A 180 0.11 -9.56 18.23
C VAL A 180 0.90 -8.50 18.98
N ALA A 181 1.52 -7.51 18.34
CA ALA A 181 2.54 -6.70 18.99
C ALA A 181 2.01 -5.88 20.15
N THR A 182 1.03 -5.04 19.93
CA THR A 182 0.41 -4.17 20.96
C THR A 182 -0.82 -3.47 20.39
N ALA A 183 -1.34 -2.51 21.16
CA ALA A 183 -2.47 -1.66 20.81
C ALA A 183 -2.36 -1.04 19.41
N GLY A 184 -3.45 -1.03 18.68
CA GLY A 184 -3.56 -0.43 17.36
C GLY A 184 -2.95 -1.24 16.21
N GLN A 185 -2.30 -2.37 16.47
CA GLN A 185 -1.74 -3.19 15.39
C GLN A 185 -2.85 -3.98 14.68
N ALA A 186 -2.82 -3.92 13.38
CA ALA A 186 -3.77 -4.55 12.49
C ALA A 186 -3.04 -5.36 11.42
N GLU A 187 -3.69 -6.40 10.92
CA GLU A 187 -3.25 -7.18 9.77
C GLU A 187 -4.40 -7.39 8.81
N ILE A 188 -4.10 -7.28 7.52
CA ILE A 188 -5.00 -7.63 6.43
C ILE A 188 -4.29 -8.61 5.51
N ASN A 189 -4.85 -9.81 5.39
CA ASN A 189 -4.33 -10.87 4.53
C ASN A 189 -5.02 -10.83 3.17
N PHE A 190 -4.22 -11.03 2.14
CA PHE A 190 -4.68 -11.14 0.76
C PHE A 190 -4.62 -12.58 0.28
N ARG A 191 -5.51 -12.95 -0.62
CA ARG A 191 -5.38 -14.22 -1.34
C ARG A 191 -4.16 -14.15 -2.23
N PHE A 192 -3.48 -15.27 -2.35
CA PHE A 192 -2.31 -15.39 -3.22
C PHE A 192 -2.64 -15.09 -4.68
N ASP A 193 -1.69 -14.47 -5.36
CA ASP A 193 -1.65 -14.31 -6.81
C ASP A 193 -0.19 -14.37 -7.30
N THR A 194 0.05 -14.21 -8.60
CA THR A 194 1.40 -14.12 -9.13
C THR A 194 2.09 -12.85 -8.66
N LEU A 195 3.42 -12.81 -8.71
CA LEU A 195 4.24 -11.70 -8.19
C LEU A 195 3.82 -10.33 -8.70
N THR A 196 3.47 -10.23 -9.97
CA THR A 196 3.06 -8.95 -10.59
C THR A 196 1.60 -8.56 -10.33
N LYS A 197 0.76 -9.49 -9.83
CA LYS A 197 -0.65 -9.26 -9.48
C LYS A 197 -0.90 -9.16 -7.98
N THR A 198 0.12 -9.48 -7.17
CA THR A 198 0.15 -9.30 -5.74
C THR A 198 0.70 -7.92 -5.38
#